data_e6f202fb054721860560d0b9639ae4fe
#
_entry.id   e6f202fb054721860560d0b9639ae4fe
#
_cell.length_a   1.000
_cell.length_b   1.000
_cell.length_c   1.000
_cell.angle_alpha   90.00
_cell.angle_beta   90.00
_cell.angle_gamma   90.00
#
_symmetry.space_group_name_H-M   'P 1'
#
loop_
_entity.id
_entity.type
_entity.pdbx_description
1 polymer ?
#
loop_
_entity_poly.entity_id
_entity_poly.type
_entity_poly.pdbx_seq_one_letter_code
_entity_poly.pdbx_strand_id
1 'polypeptide(L)'
;IPLGARILAVVDAYDALTNPRPYRRPLDPEHALRVVEQQSGKQFDPRIVALLRETVQAEMQRRGDGNGNGGGDSGAPVDVIPGRKPARRR
;
A
#
# COMPACT_ATOMS: atom_id res chain seq x y z
N ILE A 1 1.55 5.37 21.44
CA ILE A 1 1.83 6.20 20.30
C ILE A 1 0.60 7.01 19.94
N PRO A 2 0.74 8.30 19.78
CA PRO A 2 -0.39 9.16 19.50
C PRO A 2 -1.12 8.77 18.23
N LEU A 3 -2.39 9.05 18.20
CA LEU A 3 -3.20 8.70 17.06
C LEU A 3 -2.67 9.31 15.78
N GLY A 4 -2.27 10.55 15.82
CA GLY A 4 -1.75 11.19 14.62
C GLY A 4 -0.56 10.47 14.04
N ALA A 5 0.31 10.00 14.91
CA ALA A 5 1.48 9.29 14.44
C ALA A 5 1.10 7.96 13.84
N ARG A 6 0.06 7.33 14.37
CA ARG A 6 -0.36 6.06 13.82
C ARG A 6 -1.00 6.24 12.46
N ILE A 7 -1.75 7.31 12.29
CA ILE A 7 -2.34 7.59 11.00
C ILE A 7 -1.25 7.87 9.99
N LEU A 8 -0.29 8.67 10.38
CA LEU A 8 0.78 9.02 9.48
C LEU A 8 1.58 7.81 9.07
N ALA A 9 1.80 6.89 9.98
CA ALA A 9 2.58 5.71 9.66
C ALA A 9 1.90 4.89 8.56
N VAL A 10 0.58 4.75 8.64
CA VAL A 10 -0.13 3.98 7.64
C VAL A 10 -0.15 4.71 6.30
N VAL A 11 -0.38 6.00 6.33
CA VAL A 11 -0.43 6.77 5.10
C VAL A 11 0.93 6.81 4.43
N ASP A 12 1.98 6.98 5.21
CA ASP A 12 3.31 6.98 4.66
C ASP A 12 3.66 5.66 4.02
N ALA A 13 3.26 4.57 4.65
CA ALA A 13 3.55 3.26 4.11
C ALA A 13 2.86 3.08 2.77
N TYR A 14 1.60 3.45 2.71
CA TYR A 14 0.84 3.30 1.48
C TYR A 14 1.44 4.19 0.39
N ASP A 15 1.78 5.40 0.76
CA ASP A 15 2.34 6.34 -0.18
C ASP A 15 3.67 5.84 -0.71
N ALA A 16 4.48 5.28 0.14
CA ALA A 16 5.77 4.77 -0.29
C ALA A 16 5.62 3.62 -1.28
N LEU A 17 4.56 2.85 -1.13
CA LEU A 17 4.38 1.72 -2.03
C LEU A 17 3.78 2.13 -3.36
N THR A 18 3.02 3.18 -3.41
CA THR A 18 2.35 3.57 -4.62
C THR A 18 3.08 4.63 -5.41
N ASN A 19 4.14 5.17 -4.86
CA ASN A 19 4.91 6.17 -5.60
C ASN A 19 6.17 5.57 -6.18
N PRO A 20 6.66 6.11 -7.26
CA PRO A 20 7.86 5.56 -7.87
C PRO A 20 9.08 5.72 -6.98
N ARG A 21 9.90 4.76 -6.99
CA ARG A 21 11.14 4.80 -6.26
C ARG A 21 12.26 4.33 -7.19
N PRO A 22 13.46 4.77 -6.96
CA PRO A 22 14.54 4.40 -7.87
C PRO A 22 14.82 2.92 -7.89
N TYR A 23 14.46 2.22 -6.87
CA TYR A 23 14.80 0.83 -6.79
C TYR A 23 13.64 -0.11 -6.98
N ARG A 24 12.45 0.39 -7.30
CA ARG A 24 11.38 -0.52 -7.59
C ARG A 24 10.20 0.21 -8.18
N ARG A 25 9.35 -0.47 -8.88
CA ARG A 25 8.25 0.09 -9.48
C ARG A 25 7.16 0.31 -8.51
N PRO A 26 6.28 1.25 -8.66
CA PRO A 26 5.16 1.48 -7.75
C PRO A 26 4.15 0.35 -7.85
N LEU A 27 3.54 0.05 -6.74
CA LEU A 27 2.47 -0.92 -6.75
C LEU A 27 1.17 -0.22 -7.05
N ASP A 28 0.23 -0.93 -7.63
CA ASP A 28 -1.05 -0.31 -7.86
C ASP A 28 -1.78 -0.27 -6.51
N PRO A 29 -2.83 0.52 -6.42
CA PRO A 29 -3.47 0.74 -5.12
C PRO A 29 -3.93 -0.52 -4.43
N GLU A 30 -4.45 -1.45 -5.18
CA GLU A 30 -4.92 -2.64 -4.58
C GLU A 30 -3.84 -3.48 -3.98
N HIS A 31 -2.74 -3.61 -4.68
CA HIS A 31 -1.64 -4.37 -4.14
C HIS A 31 -1.01 -3.66 -2.96
N ALA A 32 -0.90 -2.35 -3.04
CA ALA A 32 -0.33 -1.62 -1.93
C ALA A 32 -1.20 -1.78 -0.70
N LEU A 33 -2.50 -1.77 -0.89
CA LEU A 33 -3.40 -1.94 0.21
C LEU A 33 -3.21 -3.31 0.87
N ARG A 34 -3.01 -4.32 0.07
CA ARG A 34 -2.79 -5.63 0.61
C ARG A 34 -1.54 -5.71 1.41
N VAL A 35 -0.48 -5.07 0.96
CA VAL A 35 0.77 -5.10 1.70
C VAL A 35 0.58 -4.42 3.05
N VAL A 36 -0.13 -3.31 3.07
CA VAL A 36 -0.38 -2.62 4.32
C VAL A 36 -1.25 -3.48 5.23
N GLU A 37 -2.23 -4.14 4.66
CA GLU A 37 -3.11 -4.98 5.45
C GLU A 37 -2.39 -6.14 6.11
N GLN A 38 -1.37 -6.60 5.49
CA GLN A 38 -0.62 -7.69 6.08
C GLN A 38 0.06 -7.29 7.37
N GLN A 39 0.28 -6.00 7.54
CA GLN A 39 0.90 -5.52 8.76
C GLN A 39 -0.10 -4.99 9.77
N SER A 40 -1.38 -5.16 9.49
CA SER A 40 -2.41 -4.71 10.39
C SER A 40 -2.31 -5.47 11.69
N GLY A 41 -2.34 -4.78 12.78
CA GLY A 41 -2.20 -5.42 14.06
C GLY A 41 -0.77 -5.68 14.46
N LYS A 42 0.15 -5.47 13.54
CA LYS A 42 1.54 -5.66 13.87
C LYS A 42 2.20 -4.32 13.85
N GLN A 43 2.49 -3.80 12.69
CA GLN A 43 3.08 -2.52 12.59
C GLN A 43 2.06 -1.45 12.54
N PHE A 44 0.86 -1.70 12.08
CA PHE A 44 -0.14 -0.69 11.87
C PHE A 44 -1.39 -0.96 12.67
N ASP A 45 -2.04 0.11 13.10
CA ASP A 45 -3.27 0.01 13.86
C ASP A 45 -4.38 -0.49 12.95
N PRO A 46 -5.06 -1.56 13.30
CA PRO A 46 -6.08 -2.13 12.44
C PRO A 46 -7.21 -1.20 12.08
N ARG A 47 -7.55 -0.28 12.97
CA ARG A 47 -8.62 0.64 12.68
C ARG A 47 -8.22 1.62 11.62
N ILE A 48 -6.97 2.03 11.61
CA ILE A 48 -6.50 2.96 10.63
C ILE A 48 -6.33 2.27 9.29
N VAL A 49 -5.90 1.02 9.32
CA VAL A 49 -5.78 0.27 8.09
C VAL A 49 -7.17 0.11 7.45
N ALA A 50 -8.19 -0.12 8.27
CA ALA A 50 -9.53 -0.26 7.74
C ALA A 50 -10.01 1.03 7.10
N LEU A 51 -9.68 2.17 7.68
CA LEU A 51 -10.05 3.44 7.10
C LEU A 51 -9.32 3.67 5.78
N LEU A 52 -8.08 3.28 5.73
CA LEU A 52 -7.33 3.42 4.51
C LEU A 52 -7.97 2.58 3.42
N ARG A 53 -8.38 1.37 3.74
CA ARG A 53 -9.00 0.53 2.77
C ARG A 53 -10.27 1.13 2.23
N GLU A 54 -11.10 1.68 3.09
CA GLU A 54 -12.31 2.31 2.65
C GLU A 54 -12.04 3.50 1.75
N THR A 55 -11.05 4.28 2.09
CA THR A 55 -10.70 5.44 1.30
C THR A 55 -10.20 5.04 -0.08
N VAL A 56 -9.33 4.05 -0.12
CA VAL A 56 -8.76 3.62 -1.39
C VAL A 56 -9.84 3.01 -2.27
N GLN A 57 -10.72 2.23 -1.70
CA GLN A 57 -11.76 1.61 -2.49
C GLN A 57 -12.74 2.64 -3.02
N ALA A 58 -13.04 3.65 -2.24
CA ALA A 58 -13.92 4.70 -2.70
C ALA A 58 -13.27 5.46 -3.84
N GLU A 59 -11.99 5.67 -3.74
CA GLU A 59 -11.29 6.37 -4.78
C GLU A 59 -11.24 5.55 -6.04
N MET A 60 -11.05 4.29 -5.94
CA MET A 60 -11.03 3.44 -7.10
C MET A 60 -12.39 3.42 -7.77
N GLN A 61 -13.45 3.39 -7.02
CA GLN A 61 -14.71 3.42 -7.60
C GLN A 61 -15.00 4.73 -8.25
N ARG A 62 -14.54 5.81 -7.73
CA ARG A 62 -14.74 7.04 -8.37
C ARG A 62 -13.97 7.16 -9.58
N ARG A 63 -12.80 6.67 -9.70
CA ARG A 63 -12.06 6.75 -10.87
C ARG A 63 -12.65 5.94 -11.84
N GLY A 64 -13.44 5.25 -11.64
CA GLY A 64 -14.07 4.60 -12.68
C GLY A 64 -13.72 3.51 -13.10
N ASP A 65 -13.70 3.04 -12.65
CA ASP A 65 -13.53 1.93 -13.03
C ASP A 65 -13.08 1.73 -14.21
N GLY A 66 -13.10 2.23 -14.76
CA GLY A 66 -12.73 2.01 -15.94
C GLY A 66 -11.54 1.43 -16.10
N ASN A 67 -10.78 1.46 -15.80
CA ASN A 67 -9.71 1.02 -16.13
C ASN A 67 -9.32 -0.17 -15.91
N GLY A 68 -9.61 -0.74 -15.76
CA GLY A 68 -9.24 -1.86 -15.63
C GLY A 68 -8.15 -2.38 -16.00
N ASN A 69 -7.60 -2.31 -16.43
CA ASN A 69 -6.64 -2.84 -16.91
C ASN A 69 -5.77 -3.32 -16.19
N GLY A 70 -5.60 -3.27 -15.90
CA GLY A 70 -4.78 -3.68 -15.41
C GLY A 70 -4.09 -4.57 -15.18
N GLY A 71 -4.05 -4.85 -15.21
CA GLY A 71 -3.43 -5.63 -15.03
C GLY A 71 -2.48 -6.24 -14.81
N GLY A 72 -2.20 -6.55 -15.00
CA GLY A 72 -1.33 -7.18 -15.06
C GLY A 72 -0.32 -7.44 -14.22
N ASP A 73 0.27 -6.93 -13.87
CA ASP A 73 1.28 -7.18 -13.26
C ASP A 73 1.38 -7.81 -12.11
N SER A 74 0.77 -8.39 -11.96
CA SER A 74 0.85 -8.99 -10.93
C SER A 74 2.03 -9.50 -10.45
N GLY A 75 2.77 -9.88 -10.78
CA GLY A 75 3.79 -10.41 -10.28
C GLY A 75 4.50 -9.75 -9.27
N ALA A 76 4.15 -8.74 -8.86
CA ALA A 76 4.89 -7.99 -7.97
C ALA A 76 5.19 -8.69 -6.73
N PRO A 77 6.36 -8.69 -6.32
CA PRO A 77 6.69 -9.33 -5.16
C PRO A 77 6.17 -8.68 -4.00
N VAL A 78 5.71 -9.37 -3.14
CA VAL A 78 5.17 -8.80 -2.12
C VAL A 78 5.97 -8.58 -0.98
N ASP A 79 7.18 -8.81 -1.01
CA ASP A 79 7.91 -8.54 0.12
C ASP A 79 8.43 -7.18 0.12
N VAL A 80 7.90 -6.27 -0.58
CA VAL A 80 8.37 -4.96 -0.58
C VAL A 80 7.63 -4.20 0.47
N ILE A 81 8.12 -4.05 1.59
CA ILE A 81 7.46 -3.36 2.65
C ILE A 81 8.24 -2.13 3.00
N PRO A 82 7.59 -1.04 3.21
CA PRO A 82 8.31 0.19 3.51
C PRO A 82 9.14 0.03 4.75
N GLY A 83 10.28 0.53 4.69
CA GLY A 83 11.16 0.41 5.80
C GLY A 83 11.97 -0.82 5.83
N ARG A 84 11.74 -1.77 4.92
CA ARG A 84 12.47 -2.94 4.92
C ARG A 84 13.32 -3.01 3.72
N LYS A 85 14.52 -3.42 3.76
CA LYS A 85 15.28 -3.49 2.59
C LYS A 85 14.83 -4.52 1.73
N PRO A 86 14.70 -4.33 0.50
CA PRO A 86 14.29 -5.35 -0.44
C PRO A 86 15.32 -6.40 -0.52
N ALA A 87 14.92 -7.46 -0.83
CA ALA A 87 15.82 -8.52 -0.97
C ALA A 87 16.70 -8.26 -2.05
N ARG A 88 17.76 -8.35 -2.15
CA ARG A 88 18.50 -8.07 -3.15
C ARG A 88 18.63 -8.84 -4.03
N ARG A 89 18.79 -9.02 -4.89
CA ARG A 89 18.85 -9.72 -5.79
C ARG A 89 19.57 -9.62 -6.55
N ARG A 90 20.17 -9.71 -6.89
CA ARG A 90 20.88 -9.68 -7.69
C ARG A 90 21.01 -9.58 -8.13
#